data_a1cf880f97bc1df80cc9ffe2d9470e90
#
_entry.id   a1cf880f97bc1df80cc9ffe2d9470e90
#
_cell.length_a   1.000
_cell.length_b   1.000
_cell.length_c   1.000
_cell.angle_alpha   90.00
_cell.angle_beta   90.00
_cell.angle_gamma   90.00
#
_symmetry.space_group_name_H-M   'P 1'
#
loop_
_entity.id
_entity.type
_entity.pdbx_description
1 polymer ?
#
loop_
_entity_poly.entity_id
_entity_poly.type
_entity_poly.pdbx_seq_one_letter_code
_entity_poly.pdbx_strand_id
1 'polypeptide(L)'
;MRKAEIKFNDHTAGWLSQDENGFHFIYDKNYLFNDKSVAISLTLPLQENTYDSPILFPFFDGLIPEGWLLNIVEKNWKLDQRDRMGLLLLAAKIALVQ
;
A
#
# COMPACT_ATOMS: atom_id res chain seq x y z
N MET A 1 -2.19 -12.06 9.25
CA MET A 1 -2.53 -10.67 8.92
C MET A 1 -1.27 -9.88 8.62
N ARG A 2 -1.28 -9.11 7.54
CA ARG A 2 -0.15 -8.25 7.16
C ARG A 2 -0.58 -6.80 7.25
N LYS A 3 0.33 -5.93 7.69
CA LYS A 3 0.03 -4.51 7.90
C LYS A 3 1.23 -3.67 7.49
N ALA A 4 0.97 -2.55 6.85
CA ALA A 4 1.99 -1.61 6.40
C ALA A 4 1.62 -0.19 6.80
N GLU A 5 2.63 0.56 7.23
CA GLU A 5 2.49 2.00 7.45
C GLU A 5 2.64 2.70 6.10
N ILE A 6 1.69 3.57 5.77
CA ILE A 6 1.71 4.34 4.55
C ILE A 6 2.16 5.76 4.88
N LYS A 7 3.27 6.20 4.30
CA LYS A 7 3.79 7.54 4.50
C LYS A 7 3.56 8.41 3.27
N PHE A 8 3.31 9.67 3.53
CA PHE A 8 3.14 10.68 2.49
C PHE A 8 3.83 11.96 2.97
N ASN A 9 4.81 12.45 2.20
CA ASN A 9 5.63 13.61 2.58
C ASN A 9 6.24 13.45 3.98
N ASP A 10 6.79 12.27 4.27
CA ASP A 10 7.44 11.92 5.54
C ASP A 10 6.51 11.89 6.75
N HIS A 11 5.20 11.95 6.53
CA HIS A 11 4.20 11.83 7.59
C HIS A 11 3.46 10.51 7.44
N THR A 12 3.13 9.89 8.56
CA THR A 12 2.27 8.70 8.55
C THR A 12 0.87 9.12 8.09
N ALA A 13 0.48 8.70 6.89
CA ALA A 13 -0.83 9.02 6.34
C ALA A 13 -1.88 8.02 6.78
N GLY A 14 -1.51 6.74 6.90
CA GLY A 14 -2.47 5.72 7.28
C GLY A 14 -1.86 4.33 7.32
N TRP A 15 -2.73 3.35 7.39
CA TRP A 15 -2.36 1.95 7.57
C TRP A 15 -3.09 1.07 6.57
N LEU A 16 -2.31 0.30 5.81
CA LEU A 16 -2.83 -0.70 4.88
C LEU A 16 -2.68 -2.07 5.51
N SER A 17 -3.74 -2.85 5.54
CA SER A 17 -3.70 -4.19 6.11
C SER A 17 -4.39 -5.20 5.19
N GLN A 18 -4.05 -6.46 5.39
CA GLN A 18 -4.67 -7.57 4.70
C GLN A 18 -4.98 -8.67 5.72
N ASP A 19 -6.20 -9.16 5.68
CA ASP A 19 -6.64 -10.29 6.49
C ASP A 19 -7.48 -11.24 5.62
N GLU A 20 -8.16 -12.19 6.25
CA GLU A 20 -8.99 -13.16 5.53
C GLU A 20 -10.17 -12.53 4.80
N ASN A 21 -10.56 -11.30 5.18
CA ASN A 21 -11.70 -10.59 4.57
C ASN A 21 -11.26 -9.68 3.43
N GLY A 22 -9.96 -9.57 3.16
CA GLY A 22 -9.45 -8.75 2.08
C GLY A 22 -8.49 -7.67 2.57
N PHE A 23 -8.54 -6.51 1.89
CA PHE A 23 -7.65 -5.40 2.14
C PHE A 23 -8.41 -4.26 2.81
N HIS A 24 -7.72 -3.55 3.71
CA HIS A 24 -8.28 -2.45 4.47
C HIS A 24 -7.30 -1.30 4.52
N PHE A 25 -7.78 -0.08 4.33
CA PHE A 25 -6.97 1.11 4.50
C PHE A 25 -7.68 2.09 5.41
N ILE A 26 -6.98 2.60 6.40
CA ILE A 26 -7.50 3.63 7.31
C ILE A 26 -6.48 4.77 7.41
N TYR A 27 -6.97 6.00 7.28
CA TYR A 27 -6.13 7.19 7.50
C TYR A 27 -5.78 7.31 8.97
N ASP A 28 -4.55 7.75 9.24
CA ASP A 28 -4.12 8.06 10.60
C ASP A 28 -4.87 9.30 11.11
N LYS A 29 -5.29 9.26 12.37
CA LYS A 29 -6.08 10.35 12.96
C LYS A 29 -5.34 11.68 12.97
N ASN A 30 -4.06 11.67 13.30
CA ASN A 30 -3.25 12.88 13.31
C ASN A 30 -3.13 13.48 11.91
N TYR A 31 -3.04 12.62 10.90
CA TYR A 31 -3.01 13.04 9.51
C TYR A 31 -4.33 13.69 9.11
N LEU A 32 -5.45 13.07 9.48
CA LEU A 32 -6.79 13.57 9.15
C LEU A 32 -7.06 14.95 9.75
N PHE A 33 -6.60 15.18 10.98
CA PHE A 33 -6.88 16.43 11.69
C PHE A 33 -5.90 17.55 11.37
N ASN A 34 -4.93 17.31 10.50
CA ASN A 34 -4.02 18.36 10.04
C ASN A 34 -4.64 19.06 8.84
N ASP A 35 -4.85 20.37 8.95
CA ASP A 35 -5.49 21.18 7.90
C ASP A 35 -4.77 21.12 6.56
N LYS A 36 -3.47 20.81 6.58
CA LYS A 36 -2.64 20.79 5.36
C LYS A 36 -2.63 19.43 4.70
N SER A 37 -3.23 18.43 5.31
CA SER A 37 -3.23 17.07 4.77
C SER A 37 -4.12 16.98 3.53
N VAL A 38 -3.67 16.18 2.58
CA VAL A 38 -4.40 15.90 1.34
C VAL A 38 -4.62 14.40 1.22
N ALA A 39 -5.64 14.01 0.45
CA ALA A 39 -5.86 12.61 0.15
C ALA A 39 -4.63 12.04 -0.58
N ILE A 40 -4.22 10.81 -0.24
CA ILE A 40 -3.09 10.17 -0.92
C ILE A 40 -3.44 9.76 -2.35
N SER A 41 -4.73 9.66 -2.66
CA SER A 41 -5.23 9.33 -3.99
C SER A 41 -6.61 9.92 -4.16
N LEU A 42 -6.97 10.24 -5.40
CA LEU A 42 -8.32 10.71 -5.72
C LEU A 42 -9.37 9.66 -5.40
N THR A 43 -9.00 8.37 -5.41
CA THR A 43 -9.91 7.26 -5.11
C THR A 43 -10.00 6.95 -3.62
N LEU A 44 -9.19 7.62 -2.80
CA LEU A 44 -9.16 7.43 -1.35
C LEU A 44 -9.27 8.79 -0.64
N PRO A 45 -10.42 9.49 -0.77
CA PRO A 45 -10.62 10.76 -0.08
C PRO A 45 -10.40 10.64 1.43
N LEU A 46 -10.07 11.76 2.08
CA LEU A 46 -9.89 11.78 3.53
C LEU A 46 -11.21 11.44 4.22
N GLN A 47 -11.19 10.45 5.09
CA GLN A 47 -12.33 10.04 5.91
C GLN A 47 -11.87 9.26 7.14
N GLU A 48 -12.70 9.25 8.17
CA GLU A 48 -12.39 8.50 9.40
C GLU A 48 -12.67 7.01 9.25
N ASN A 49 -13.62 6.64 8.40
CA ASN A 49 -14.01 5.25 8.20
C ASN A 49 -12.95 4.49 7.41
N THR A 50 -12.84 3.20 7.69
CA THR A 50 -11.93 2.30 6.98
C THR A 50 -12.44 2.05 5.56
N TYR A 51 -11.51 2.02 4.60
CA TYR A 51 -11.79 1.53 3.25
C TYR A 51 -11.57 0.03 3.23
N ASP A 52 -12.47 -0.71 2.62
CA ASP A 52 -12.38 -2.17 2.49
C ASP A 52 -12.46 -2.57 1.04
N SER A 53 -11.70 -3.59 0.66
CA SER A 53 -11.70 -4.10 -0.71
C SER A 53 -11.30 -5.56 -0.72
N PRO A 54 -11.94 -6.40 -1.57
CA PRO A 54 -11.52 -7.79 -1.70
C PRO A 54 -10.18 -7.95 -2.41
N ILE A 55 -9.74 -6.93 -3.14
CA ILE A 55 -8.44 -6.93 -3.84
C ILE A 55 -7.64 -5.73 -3.37
N LEU A 56 -6.32 -5.76 -3.62
CA LEU A 56 -5.48 -4.61 -3.29
C LEU A 56 -5.98 -3.37 -4.03
N PHE A 57 -6.10 -2.26 -3.30
CA PHE A 57 -6.58 -1.00 -3.87
C PHE A 57 -5.73 -0.62 -5.09
N PRO A 58 -6.36 -0.22 -6.22
CA PRO A 58 -5.62 0.13 -7.44
C PRO A 58 -4.50 1.14 -7.23
N PHE A 59 -4.68 2.10 -6.33
CA PHE A 59 -3.63 3.06 -6.01
C PHE A 59 -2.36 2.36 -5.52
N PHE A 60 -2.50 1.43 -4.58
CA PHE A 60 -1.35 0.71 -4.03
C PHE A 60 -0.79 -0.30 -5.03
N ASP A 61 -1.66 -0.99 -5.76
CA ASP A 61 -1.23 -1.93 -6.78
C ASP A 61 -0.39 -1.24 -7.86
N GLY A 62 -0.78 -0.03 -8.22
CA GLY A 62 -0.06 0.77 -9.20
C GLY A 62 1.33 1.24 -8.75
N LEU A 63 1.65 1.13 -7.46
CA LEU A 63 2.97 1.46 -6.95
C LEU A 63 3.98 0.35 -7.17
N ILE A 64 3.55 -0.84 -7.57
CA ILE A 64 4.44 -1.97 -7.87
C ILE A 64 5.01 -1.74 -9.27
N PRO A 65 6.34 -1.51 -9.41
CA PRO A 65 6.91 -1.26 -10.74
C PRO A 65 6.86 -2.50 -11.62
N GLU A 66 6.24 -2.41 -12.79
CA GLU A 66 6.08 -3.55 -13.70
C GLU A 66 7.41 -4.12 -14.18
N GLY A 67 8.34 -3.26 -14.60
CA GLY A 67 9.65 -3.71 -15.05
C GLY A 67 10.44 -4.41 -13.97
N TRP A 68 10.36 -3.89 -12.75
CA TRP A 68 10.98 -4.52 -11.58
C TRP A 68 10.36 -5.89 -11.31
N LEU A 69 9.03 -5.97 -11.42
CA LEU A 69 8.29 -7.21 -11.16
C LEU A 69 8.73 -8.32 -12.13
N LEU A 70 8.84 -8.00 -13.41
CA LEU A 70 9.29 -8.98 -14.41
C LEU A 70 10.68 -9.50 -14.08
N ASN A 71 11.58 -8.61 -13.71
CA ASN A 71 12.96 -8.96 -13.37
C ASN A 71 13.01 -9.90 -12.14
N ILE A 72 12.26 -9.56 -11.11
CA ILE A 72 12.23 -10.33 -9.86
C ILE A 72 11.65 -11.71 -10.08
N VAL A 73 10.56 -11.80 -10.84
CA VAL A 73 9.87 -13.06 -11.08
C VAL A 73 10.75 -14.01 -11.92
N GLU A 74 11.48 -13.47 -12.89
CA GLU A 74 12.43 -14.28 -13.68
C GLU A 74 13.54 -14.88 -12.82
N LYS A 75 13.97 -14.16 -11.78
CA LYS A 75 15.07 -14.57 -10.92
C LYS A 75 14.62 -15.41 -9.72
N ASN A 76 13.36 -15.35 -9.35
CA ASN A 76 12.86 -16.05 -8.18
C ASN A 76 11.47 -16.61 -8.45
N TRP A 77 11.43 -17.86 -8.93
CA TRP A 77 10.20 -18.56 -9.27
C TRP A 77 9.29 -18.83 -8.06
N LYS A 78 9.81 -18.65 -6.84
CA LYS A 78 9.02 -18.86 -5.62
C LYS A 78 8.10 -17.68 -5.31
N LEU A 79 8.31 -16.53 -5.95
CA LEU A 79 7.44 -15.38 -5.76
C LEU A 79 6.09 -15.62 -6.42
N ASP A 80 5.03 -15.38 -5.66
CA ASP A 80 3.67 -15.48 -6.19
C ASP A 80 3.24 -14.12 -6.73
N GLN A 81 3.07 -14.04 -8.07
CA GLN A 81 2.63 -12.81 -8.72
C GLN A 81 1.24 -12.36 -8.30
N ARG A 82 0.45 -13.29 -7.75
CA ARG A 82 -0.91 -12.98 -7.29
C ARG A 82 -0.90 -12.38 -5.89
N ASP A 83 0.19 -12.52 -5.16
CA ASP A 83 0.33 -11.97 -3.82
C ASP A 83 0.74 -10.50 -3.91
N ARG A 84 -0.21 -9.64 -4.29
CA ARG A 84 0.05 -8.23 -4.57
C ARG A 84 0.56 -7.49 -3.33
N MET A 85 0.03 -7.82 -2.14
CA MET A 85 0.48 -7.21 -0.88
C MET A 85 1.95 -7.56 -0.62
N GLY A 86 2.33 -8.82 -0.79
CA GLY A 86 3.71 -9.25 -0.62
C GLY A 86 4.65 -8.54 -1.59
N LEU A 87 4.25 -8.40 -2.84
CA LEU A 87 5.03 -7.70 -3.86
C LEU A 87 5.18 -6.22 -3.52
N LEU A 88 4.12 -5.58 -3.04
CA LEU A 88 4.17 -4.17 -2.63
C LEU A 88 5.15 -3.96 -1.48
N LEU A 89 5.08 -4.82 -0.46
CA LEU A 89 5.97 -4.74 0.69
C LEU A 89 7.43 -4.96 0.29
N LEU A 90 7.67 -5.89 -0.62
CA LEU A 90 9.02 -6.17 -1.12
C LEU A 90 9.55 -4.98 -1.93
N ALA A 91 8.72 -4.39 -2.79
CA ALA A 91 9.10 -3.22 -3.58
C ALA A 91 9.46 -2.04 -2.68
N ALA A 92 8.67 -1.79 -1.65
CA ALA A 92 8.92 -0.73 -0.70
C ALA A 92 10.25 -0.93 0.04
N LYS A 93 10.54 -2.17 0.44
CA LYS A 93 11.78 -2.52 1.12
C LYS A 93 13.00 -2.28 0.23
N ILE A 94 12.91 -2.65 -1.04
CA ILE A 94 14.01 -2.44 -2.00
C ILE A 94 14.21 -0.94 -2.27
N ALA A 95 13.13 -0.18 -2.38
CA ALA A 95 13.19 1.26 -2.61
C ALA A 95 13.91 1.99 -1.46
N LEU A 96 13.75 1.50 -0.22
CA LEU A 96 14.41 2.09 0.94
C LEU A 96 15.92 1.87 0.96
N VAL A 97 16.42 0.88 0.22
CA VAL A 97 17.85 0.55 0.16
C VAL A 97 18.59 1.43 -0.85
N GLN A 98 17.86 2.03 -1.76
CA GLN A 98 18.43 2.96 -2.73
C GLN A 98 18.62 4.34 -2.10
#